data_439097c85ab11c84da13b8d00e10deed
#
_entry.id   439097c85ab11c84da13b8d00e10deed
#
_cell.length_a   1.000
_cell.length_b   1.000
_cell.length_c   1.000
_cell.angle_alpha   90.00
_cell.angle_beta   90.00
_cell.angle_gamma   90.00
#
_symmetry.space_group_name_H-M   'P 1'
#
loop_
_entity.id
_entity.type
_entity.pdbx_description
1 polymer ?
#
loop_
_entity_poly.entity_id
_entity_poly.type
_entity_poly.pdbx_seq_one_letter_code
_entity_poly.pdbx_strand_id
1 'polypeptide(L)'
;VLGSDQIWNPDFCFVRDSLDFYFGAFVPPEKRIAYAASIGVDRIPKDLTDTYVGYLKSLKAISMREDRGASIVYDLTGKSVPVVLDPTMLLTEQAWAALENKPNYKVNKKFLLTYFLGALSTERQAFIQNIADKYDLQWIALDSEWVEKPQNLAHYMTTPDEFIWLVHHCQLMLTDSFHGSVFSILFGKPFRCFTREDNYLDMGSRFDTLFVSLGIDDWCRGSVQEDPDHIFYKDYASVPAVLERERQFALDYLKNALEIHE
;
A
#
# COMPACT_ATOMS: atom_id res chain seq x y z
N VAL A 1 -2.37 -18.41 7.79
CA VAL A 1 -2.22 -17.54 6.62
C VAL A 1 -1.08 -16.57 6.89
N LEU A 2 -0.15 -16.44 5.94
CA LEU A 2 0.96 -15.48 5.94
C LEU A 2 0.61 -14.34 4.99
N GLY A 3 1.01 -13.14 5.32
CA GLY A 3 0.82 -11.99 4.46
C GLY A 3 -0.19 -11.05 5.09
N SER A 4 -0.49 -9.97 4.52
CA SER A 4 0.02 -9.25 3.37
C SER A 4 1.27 -8.42 3.73
N ASP A 5 1.40 -7.23 3.11
CA ASP A 5 2.51 -6.30 3.28
C ASP A 5 3.88 -6.92 2.90
N GLN A 6 4.95 -6.16 3.13
CA GLN A 6 6.32 -6.51 2.74
C GLN A 6 6.96 -7.52 3.70
N ILE A 7 6.23 -8.57 4.07
CA ILE A 7 6.69 -9.61 5.01
C ILE A 7 7.88 -10.41 4.49
N TRP A 8 8.16 -10.32 3.20
CA TRP A 8 9.28 -11.01 2.55
C TRP A 8 10.29 -10.04 1.93
N ASN A 9 10.33 -8.79 2.41
CA ASN A 9 11.29 -7.81 1.92
C ASN A 9 12.67 -8.00 2.60
N PRO A 10 13.72 -8.43 1.86
CA PRO A 10 15.04 -8.70 2.43
C PRO A 10 15.81 -7.43 2.85
N ASP A 11 15.36 -6.24 2.44
CA ASP A 11 16.00 -4.98 2.81
C ASP A 11 15.61 -4.52 4.22
N PHE A 12 14.54 -5.10 4.78
CA PHE A 12 14.20 -4.89 6.19
C PHE A 12 15.00 -5.84 7.07
N CYS A 13 15.88 -5.29 7.91
CA CYS A 13 16.75 -6.08 8.79
C CYS A 13 15.94 -7.05 9.67
N PHE A 14 14.82 -6.62 10.23
CA PHE A 14 13.95 -7.45 11.06
C PHE A 14 13.32 -8.63 10.28
N VAL A 15 13.06 -8.47 8.97
CA VAL A 15 12.61 -9.58 8.10
C VAL A 15 13.78 -10.50 7.79
N ARG A 16 14.92 -9.95 7.38
CA ARG A 16 16.13 -10.68 7.01
C ARG A 16 16.64 -11.57 8.16
N ASP A 17 16.61 -11.04 9.38
CA ASP A 17 17.10 -11.74 10.57
C ASP A 17 16.11 -12.77 11.14
N SER A 18 14.87 -12.80 10.63
CA SER A 18 13.77 -13.64 11.16
C SER A 18 12.94 -14.28 10.04
N LEU A 19 13.57 -14.69 8.94
CA LEU A 19 12.87 -15.28 7.79
C LEU A 19 12.03 -16.50 8.16
N ASP A 20 12.49 -17.34 9.08
CA ASP A 20 11.76 -18.48 9.61
C ASP A 20 10.42 -18.09 10.22
N PHE A 21 10.38 -16.96 10.93
CA PHE A 21 9.14 -16.39 11.47
C PHE A 21 8.22 -15.89 10.36
N TYR A 22 8.75 -15.08 9.43
CA TYR A 22 7.97 -14.50 8.33
C TYR A 22 7.48 -15.51 7.30
N PHE A 23 8.15 -16.66 7.18
CA PHE A 23 7.69 -17.80 6.38
C PHE A 23 6.90 -18.84 7.21
N GLY A 24 6.65 -18.57 8.48
CA GLY A 24 5.87 -19.44 9.36
C GLY A 24 6.50 -20.81 9.59
N ALA A 25 7.82 -20.91 9.66
CA ALA A 25 8.55 -22.18 9.76
C ALA A 25 8.17 -23.01 10.99
N PHE A 26 7.58 -22.37 12.00
CA PHE A 26 7.05 -23.01 13.21
C PHE A 26 5.70 -23.73 12.99
N VAL A 27 5.12 -23.63 11.79
CA VAL A 27 3.87 -24.32 11.40
C VAL A 27 4.20 -25.39 10.36
N PRO A 28 3.56 -26.57 10.39
CA PRO A 28 3.75 -27.60 9.37
C PRO A 28 3.52 -27.07 7.93
N PRO A 29 4.35 -27.47 6.95
CA PRO A 29 4.30 -26.91 5.58
C PRO A 29 2.92 -26.98 4.93
N GLU A 30 2.19 -28.08 5.13
CA GLU A 30 0.86 -28.33 4.56
C GLU A 30 -0.23 -27.40 5.11
N LYS A 31 0.06 -26.67 6.19
CA LYS A 31 -0.85 -25.68 6.79
C LYS A 31 -0.45 -24.23 6.48
N ARG A 32 0.67 -24.02 5.77
CA ARG A 32 1.16 -22.69 5.46
C ARG A 32 0.67 -22.23 4.11
N ILE A 33 -0.12 -21.17 4.08
CA ILE A 33 -0.51 -20.47 2.85
C ILE A 33 -0.11 -19.00 2.94
N ALA A 34 0.24 -18.40 1.80
CA ALA A 34 0.51 -16.96 1.72
C ALA A 34 -0.59 -16.27 0.90
N TYR A 35 -1.12 -15.19 1.45
CA TYR A 35 -2.11 -14.34 0.81
C TYR A 35 -1.56 -12.94 0.59
N ALA A 36 -1.49 -12.50 -0.67
CA ALA A 36 -1.03 -11.18 -1.06
C ALA A 36 0.31 -10.78 -0.41
N ALA A 37 1.23 -11.75 -0.24
CA ALA A 37 2.55 -11.44 0.31
C ALA A 37 3.33 -10.53 -0.65
N SER A 38 4.14 -9.63 -0.09
CA SER A 38 4.94 -8.71 -0.88
C SER A 38 6.44 -8.90 -0.57
N ILE A 39 7.24 -8.92 -1.63
CA ILE A 39 8.71 -8.91 -1.56
C ILE A 39 9.21 -7.47 -1.56
N GLY A 40 8.57 -6.59 -2.32
CA GLY A 40 8.83 -5.15 -2.32
C GLY A 40 10.19 -4.73 -2.89
N VAL A 41 10.95 -5.64 -3.48
CA VAL A 41 12.24 -5.39 -4.16
C VAL A 41 12.29 -6.09 -5.51
N ASP A 42 13.21 -5.66 -6.38
CA ASP A 42 13.33 -6.23 -7.73
C ASP A 42 14.00 -7.61 -7.78
N ARG A 43 14.75 -7.97 -6.75
CA ARG A 43 15.46 -9.25 -6.68
C ARG A 43 15.81 -9.64 -5.25
N ILE A 44 15.91 -10.93 -5.00
CA ILE A 44 16.45 -11.46 -3.74
C ILE A 44 17.98 -11.38 -3.78
N PRO A 45 18.63 -10.90 -2.71
CA PRO A 45 20.09 -10.96 -2.57
C PRO A 45 20.63 -12.39 -2.74
N LYS A 46 21.80 -12.53 -3.38
CA LYS A 46 22.38 -13.84 -3.70
C LYS A 46 22.60 -14.73 -2.48
N ASP A 47 22.99 -14.13 -1.37
CA ASP A 47 23.24 -14.83 -0.09
C ASP A 47 21.95 -15.36 0.57
N LEU A 48 20.79 -14.87 0.17
CA LEU A 48 19.48 -15.31 0.67
C LEU A 48 18.71 -16.20 -0.31
N THR A 49 19.21 -16.37 -1.54
CA THR A 49 18.50 -17.08 -2.62
C THR A 49 18.09 -18.50 -2.21
N ASP A 50 19.02 -19.31 -1.71
CA ASP A 50 18.72 -20.71 -1.33
C ASP A 50 17.72 -20.78 -0.17
N THR A 51 17.80 -19.84 0.77
CA THR A 51 16.87 -19.74 1.89
C THR A 51 15.46 -19.44 1.41
N TYR A 52 15.28 -18.44 0.53
CA TYR A 52 13.97 -18.13 -0.07
C TYR A 52 13.43 -19.30 -0.89
N VAL A 53 14.26 -19.95 -1.70
CA VAL A 53 13.86 -21.16 -2.47
C VAL A 53 13.31 -22.23 -1.54
N GLY A 54 14.00 -22.52 -0.44
CA GLY A 54 13.58 -23.52 0.55
C GLY A 54 12.21 -23.19 1.15
N TYR A 55 12.01 -21.97 1.60
CA TYR A 55 10.74 -21.54 2.19
C TYR A 55 9.60 -21.50 1.17
N LEU A 56 9.81 -20.87 0.00
CA LEU A 56 8.78 -20.74 -1.04
C LEU A 56 8.33 -22.11 -1.57
N LYS A 57 9.23 -23.06 -1.73
CA LYS A 57 8.87 -24.43 -2.15
C LYS A 57 8.05 -25.16 -1.10
N SER A 58 8.23 -24.87 0.17
CA SER A 58 7.56 -25.53 1.29
C SER A 58 6.15 -25.04 1.56
N LEU A 59 5.73 -23.91 1.00
CA LEU A 59 4.37 -23.40 1.19
C LEU A 59 3.35 -24.19 0.39
N LYS A 60 2.19 -24.48 1.01
CA LYS A 60 1.05 -25.18 0.40
C LYS A 60 0.47 -24.36 -0.76
N ALA A 61 0.27 -23.07 -0.55
CA ALA A 61 -0.24 -22.14 -1.56
C ALA A 61 0.40 -20.75 -1.38
N ILE A 62 0.60 -20.05 -2.50
CA ILE A 62 1.19 -18.73 -2.54
C ILE A 62 0.37 -17.83 -3.44
N SER A 63 0.02 -16.63 -2.98
CA SER A 63 -0.35 -15.50 -3.83
C SER A 63 0.47 -14.27 -3.45
N MET A 64 0.74 -13.43 -4.44
CA MET A 64 1.54 -12.24 -4.28
C MET A 64 0.67 -11.00 -4.41
N ARG A 65 1.15 -9.86 -3.91
CA ARG A 65 0.49 -8.56 -4.03
C ARG A 65 0.91 -7.79 -5.29
N GLU A 66 2.09 -8.12 -5.83
CA GLU A 66 2.67 -7.46 -7.00
C GLU A 66 3.23 -8.46 -8.02
N ASP A 67 3.18 -8.07 -9.30
CA ASP A 67 3.68 -8.86 -10.43
C ASP A 67 5.15 -9.19 -10.32
N ARG A 68 5.96 -8.23 -9.83
CA ARG A 68 7.40 -8.47 -9.64
C ARG A 68 7.65 -9.56 -8.60
N GLY A 69 6.88 -9.57 -7.51
CA GLY A 69 6.94 -10.63 -6.50
C GLY A 69 6.59 -11.99 -7.08
N ALA A 70 5.54 -12.06 -7.91
CA ALA A 70 5.15 -13.31 -8.60
C ALA A 70 6.25 -13.79 -9.58
N SER A 71 6.89 -12.87 -10.30
CA SER A 71 8.02 -13.17 -11.19
C SER A 71 9.21 -13.72 -10.40
N ILE A 72 9.56 -13.13 -9.26
CA ILE A 72 10.63 -13.62 -8.39
C ILE A 72 10.32 -15.04 -7.89
N VAL A 73 9.08 -15.31 -7.47
CA VAL A 73 8.69 -16.66 -7.06
C VAL A 73 8.85 -17.66 -8.22
N TYR A 74 8.46 -17.28 -9.42
CA TYR A 74 8.64 -18.11 -10.61
C TYR A 74 10.12 -18.37 -10.92
N ASP A 75 10.95 -17.33 -10.93
CA ASP A 75 12.39 -17.42 -11.21
C ASP A 75 13.09 -18.34 -10.22
N LEU A 76 12.69 -18.29 -8.93
CA LEU A 76 13.32 -19.07 -7.87
C LEU A 76 12.81 -20.51 -7.77
N THR A 77 11.57 -20.77 -8.14
CA THR A 77 10.92 -22.06 -7.81
C THR A 77 10.32 -22.79 -9.00
N GLY A 78 10.12 -22.11 -10.13
CA GLY A 78 9.35 -22.57 -11.28
C GLY A 78 7.82 -22.59 -11.07
N LYS A 79 7.33 -22.10 -9.93
CA LYS A 79 5.88 -22.05 -9.63
C LYS A 79 5.28 -20.74 -10.14
N SER A 80 4.27 -20.82 -11.01
CA SER A 80 3.40 -19.69 -11.31
C SER A 80 2.43 -19.47 -10.17
N VAL A 81 2.37 -18.26 -9.65
CA VAL A 81 1.51 -17.87 -8.52
C VAL A 81 0.63 -16.68 -8.91
N PRO A 82 -0.62 -16.62 -8.43
CA PRO A 82 -1.51 -15.50 -8.76
C PRO A 82 -1.08 -14.23 -8.02
N VAL A 83 -1.35 -13.08 -8.65
CA VAL A 83 -1.36 -11.77 -8.00
C VAL A 83 -2.79 -11.46 -7.59
N VAL A 84 -2.98 -11.05 -6.34
CA VAL A 84 -4.30 -10.80 -5.76
C VAL A 84 -4.32 -9.44 -5.04
N LEU A 85 -5.51 -8.91 -4.80
CA LEU A 85 -5.68 -7.66 -4.07
C LEU A 85 -5.09 -7.72 -2.66
N ASP A 86 -4.57 -6.58 -2.20
CA ASP A 86 -4.27 -6.40 -0.79
C ASP A 86 -5.51 -6.69 0.07
N PRO A 87 -5.40 -7.35 1.23
CA PRO A 87 -6.56 -7.71 2.06
C PRO A 87 -7.43 -6.53 2.46
N THR A 88 -6.87 -5.32 2.55
CA THR A 88 -7.67 -4.11 2.82
C THR A 88 -8.69 -3.81 1.72
N MET A 89 -8.42 -4.25 0.49
CA MET A 89 -9.32 -4.06 -0.65
C MET A 89 -10.40 -5.14 -0.77
N LEU A 90 -10.38 -6.17 0.07
CA LEU A 90 -11.45 -7.17 0.14
C LEU A 90 -12.73 -6.61 0.77
N LEU A 91 -12.59 -5.60 1.63
CA LEU A 91 -13.72 -4.90 2.22
C LEU A 91 -14.18 -3.75 1.33
N THR A 92 -15.47 -3.45 1.41
CA THR A 92 -16.08 -2.33 0.69
C THR A 92 -15.84 -1.00 1.40
N GLU A 93 -16.05 0.11 0.69
CA GLU A 93 -16.06 1.46 1.26
C GLU A 93 -16.96 1.54 2.50
N GLN A 94 -18.19 1.00 2.41
CA GLN A 94 -19.16 1.02 3.50
C GLN A 94 -18.69 0.24 4.72
N ALA A 95 -18.03 -0.90 4.51
CA ALA A 95 -17.49 -1.69 5.61
C ALA A 95 -16.36 -0.95 6.35
N TRP A 96 -15.48 -0.26 5.60
CA TRP A 96 -14.45 0.57 6.21
C TRP A 96 -15.02 1.82 6.88
N ALA A 97 -15.98 2.51 6.25
CA ALA A 97 -16.65 3.69 6.84
C ALA A 97 -17.37 3.35 8.17
N ALA A 98 -17.83 2.12 8.33
CA ALA A 98 -18.44 1.69 9.60
C ALA A 98 -17.45 1.58 10.78
N LEU A 99 -16.15 1.57 10.48
CA LEU A 99 -15.07 1.49 11.49
C LEU A 99 -14.42 2.84 11.78
N GLU A 100 -14.78 3.90 11.04
CA GLU A 100 -14.14 5.20 11.17
C GLU A 100 -14.47 5.89 12.50
N ASN A 101 -13.49 6.60 13.05
CA ASN A 101 -13.66 7.43 14.23
C ASN A 101 -12.99 8.80 14.01
N LYS A 102 -13.73 9.87 14.32
CA LYS A 102 -13.22 11.22 14.14
C LYS A 102 -12.08 11.50 15.15
N PRO A 103 -10.90 11.95 14.69
CA PRO A 103 -9.79 12.25 15.60
C PRO A 103 -10.11 13.43 16.54
N ASN A 104 -9.47 13.43 17.71
CA ASN A 104 -9.70 14.44 18.75
C ASN A 104 -9.03 15.80 18.47
N TYR A 105 -8.13 15.92 17.50
CA TYR A 105 -7.54 17.19 17.15
C TYR A 105 -8.45 18.05 16.24
N LYS A 106 -8.17 19.36 16.19
CA LYS A 106 -9.03 20.31 15.49
C LYS A 106 -8.94 20.13 13.97
N VAL A 107 -10.01 19.61 13.38
CA VAL A 107 -10.30 19.74 11.95
C VAL A 107 -11.32 20.90 11.82
N ASN A 108 -10.83 22.08 11.45
CA ASN A 108 -11.62 23.32 11.52
C ASN A 108 -12.30 23.67 10.19
N LYS A 109 -11.80 23.15 9.08
CA LYS A 109 -12.32 23.39 7.73
C LYS A 109 -12.03 22.19 6.82
N LYS A 110 -12.37 22.27 5.55
CA LYS A 110 -11.94 21.29 4.55
C LYS A 110 -10.42 21.15 4.58
N PHE A 111 -9.92 19.95 4.36
CA PHE A 111 -8.49 19.68 4.54
C PHE A 111 -7.87 18.84 3.41
N LEU A 112 -6.59 19.10 3.21
CA LEU A 112 -5.66 18.30 2.47
C LEU A 112 -4.95 17.38 3.47
N LEU A 113 -4.88 16.11 3.18
CA LEU A 113 -4.20 15.11 4.01
C LEU A 113 -2.89 14.71 3.37
N THR A 114 -1.82 14.63 4.14
CA THR A 114 -0.56 14.05 3.69
C THR A 114 -0.13 12.90 4.60
N TYR A 115 0.38 11.83 3.98
CA TYR A 115 0.97 10.70 4.67
C TYR A 115 2.20 10.22 3.89
N PHE A 116 3.37 10.71 4.29
CA PHE A 116 4.65 10.37 3.70
C PHE A 116 5.45 9.49 4.65
N LEU A 117 5.91 8.36 4.14
CA LEU A 117 6.79 7.43 4.85
C LEU A 117 8.26 7.74 4.59
N GLY A 118 8.56 8.41 3.48
CA GLY A 118 9.87 8.95 3.14
C GLY A 118 10.04 10.41 3.57
N ALA A 119 11.24 10.94 3.38
CA ALA A 119 11.57 12.34 3.65
C ALA A 119 10.65 13.29 2.86
N LEU A 120 10.40 14.46 3.41
CA LEU A 120 9.60 15.50 2.79
C LEU A 120 10.50 16.71 2.47
N SER A 121 10.97 16.81 1.23
CA SER A 121 11.84 17.89 0.77
C SER A 121 11.18 19.26 0.93
N THR A 122 12.00 20.31 1.01
CA THR A 122 11.51 21.69 1.05
C THR A 122 10.67 22.05 -0.18
N GLU A 123 11.04 21.53 -1.35
CA GLU A 123 10.29 21.74 -2.59
C GLU A 123 8.89 21.10 -2.51
N ARG A 124 8.81 19.86 -2.04
CA ARG A 124 7.52 19.17 -1.84
C ARG A 124 6.66 19.85 -0.79
N GLN A 125 7.26 20.31 0.32
CA GLN A 125 6.54 21.10 1.32
C GLN A 125 5.97 22.39 0.74
N ALA A 126 6.76 23.14 -0.05
CA ALA A 126 6.29 24.36 -0.71
C ALA A 126 5.16 24.09 -1.71
N PHE A 127 5.23 23.00 -2.48
CA PHE A 127 4.17 22.57 -3.38
C PHE A 127 2.87 22.27 -2.63
N ILE A 128 2.94 21.51 -1.54
CA ILE A 128 1.78 21.16 -0.72
C ILE A 128 1.17 22.40 -0.08
N GLN A 129 2.00 23.31 0.48
CA GLN A 129 1.52 24.55 1.07
C GLN A 129 0.82 25.43 0.05
N ASN A 130 1.38 25.55 -1.17
CA ASN A 130 0.75 26.31 -2.25
C ASN A 130 -0.65 25.77 -2.60
N ILE A 131 -0.84 24.45 -2.63
CA ILE A 131 -2.16 23.83 -2.85
C ILE A 131 -3.10 24.17 -1.68
N ALA A 132 -2.61 24.02 -0.44
CA ALA A 132 -3.41 24.30 0.74
C ALA A 132 -3.91 25.75 0.76
N ASP A 133 -3.03 26.71 0.46
CA ASP A 133 -3.35 28.13 0.41
C ASP A 133 -4.30 28.47 -0.75
N LYS A 134 -4.01 27.95 -1.96
CA LYS A 134 -4.82 28.21 -3.16
C LYS A 134 -6.28 27.78 -2.99
N TYR A 135 -6.52 26.65 -2.31
CA TYR A 135 -7.86 26.08 -2.15
C TYR A 135 -8.46 26.25 -0.76
N ASP A 136 -7.86 27.11 0.07
CA ASP A 136 -8.26 27.33 1.47
C ASP A 136 -8.45 26.02 2.27
N LEU A 137 -7.50 25.12 2.16
CA LEU A 137 -7.51 23.85 2.87
C LEU A 137 -6.63 23.90 4.12
N GLN A 138 -7.05 23.23 5.17
CA GLN A 138 -6.17 22.92 6.28
C GLN A 138 -5.21 21.83 5.85
N TRP A 139 -3.91 22.04 5.96
CA TRP A 139 -2.95 20.95 5.76
C TRP A 139 -2.85 20.12 7.04
N ILE A 140 -3.21 18.85 6.96
CA ILE A 140 -3.05 17.84 8.01
C ILE A 140 -1.98 16.86 7.57
N ALA A 141 -0.88 16.78 8.30
CA ALA A 141 0.19 15.84 8.04
C ALA A 141 0.14 14.70 9.06
N LEU A 142 0.00 13.47 8.57
CA LEU A 142 0.11 12.29 9.41
C LEU A 142 1.57 11.97 9.69
N ASP A 143 1.81 11.54 10.90
CA ASP A 143 3.12 11.15 11.37
C ASP A 143 3.48 9.75 10.86
N SER A 144 4.74 9.57 10.47
CA SER A 144 5.37 8.26 10.35
C SER A 144 6.57 8.22 11.30
N GLU A 145 6.70 7.17 12.07
CA GLU A 145 7.80 7.00 13.05
C GLU A 145 9.19 6.95 12.40
N TRP A 146 9.25 6.85 11.06
CA TRP A 146 10.44 6.50 10.29
C TRP A 146 11.22 7.69 9.72
N VAL A 147 10.72 8.93 9.85
CA VAL A 147 11.30 10.09 9.15
C VAL A 147 11.48 11.30 10.06
N GLU A 148 12.61 11.99 9.91
CA GLU A 148 12.82 13.32 10.50
C GLU A 148 11.75 14.29 9.96
N LYS A 149 11.06 14.94 10.89
CA LYS A 149 9.90 15.80 10.63
C LYS A 149 10.33 17.24 10.44
N PRO A 150 9.74 17.97 9.48
CA PRO A 150 9.88 19.40 9.43
C PRO A 150 9.39 20.04 10.75
N GLN A 151 10.23 20.81 11.43
CA GLN A 151 9.92 21.41 12.73
C GLN A 151 8.76 22.41 12.68
N ASN A 152 8.45 22.93 11.51
CA ASN A 152 7.40 23.95 11.27
C ASN A 152 6.03 23.37 10.90
N LEU A 153 5.90 22.05 10.78
CA LEU A 153 4.65 21.38 10.40
C LEU A 153 4.13 20.56 11.58
N ALA A 154 2.86 20.75 11.92
CA ALA A 154 2.19 19.90 12.91
C ALA A 154 1.92 18.50 12.32
N HIS A 155 2.53 17.51 12.95
CA HIS A 155 2.32 16.10 12.62
C HIS A 155 1.41 15.44 13.63
N TYR A 156 0.51 14.59 13.16
CA TYR A 156 -0.46 13.91 13.98
C TYR A 156 -0.26 12.41 13.92
N MET A 157 -0.09 11.79 15.10
CA MET A 157 -0.23 10.35 15.24
C MET A 157 -1.72 10.01 15.25
N THR A 158 -2.09 8.95 14.56
CA THR A 158 -3.49 8.51 14.44
C THR A 158 -3.60 7.02 14.77
N THR A 159 -4.73 6.65 15.31
CA THR A 159 -5.16 5.24 15.35
C THR A 159 -5.66 4.80 13.97
N PRO A 160 -5.75 3.50 13.68
CA PRO A 160 -6.24 3.01 12.38
C PRO A 160 -7.64 3.50 12.02
N ASP A 161 -8.55 3.61 12.96
CA ASP A 161 -9.92 4.10 12.79
C ASP A 161 -9.95 5.62 12.50
N GLU A 162 -9.08 6.39 13.14
CA GLU A 162 -8.88 7.82 12.85
C GLU A 162 -8.25 8.03 11.45
N PHE A 163 -7.30 7.17 11.06
CA PHE A 163 -6.72 7.20 9.70
C PHE A 163 -7.82 6.99 8.64
N ILE A 164 -8.70 6.01 8.84
CA ILE A 164 -9.83 5.75 7.94
C ILE A 164 -10.69 7.00 7.83
N TRP A 165 -11.06 7.63 8.96
CA TRP A 165 -11.87 8.85 8.96
C TRP A 165 -11.18 9.98 8.19
N LEU A 166 -9.89 10.19 8.41
CA LEU A 166 -9.14 11.26 7.75
C LEU A 166 -9.08 11.08 6.25
N VAL A 167 -8.79 9.88 5.77
CA VAL A 167 -8.78 9.62 4.32
C VAL A 167 -10.19 9.75 3.74
N HIS A 168 -11.21 9.24 4.42
CA HIS A 168 -12.61 9.33 3.95
C HIS A 168 -13.10 10.78 3.84
N HIS A 169 -12.68 11.68 4.73
CA HIS A 169 -13.17 13.06 4.79
C HIS A 169 -12.23 14.11 4.16
N CYS A 170 -11.02 13.76 3.74
CA CYS A 170 -10.13 14.71 3.06
C CYS A 170 -10.67 15.13 1.69
N GLN A 171 -10.23 16.30 1.23
CA GLN A 171 -10.50 16.77 -0.13
C GLN A 171 -9.47 16.25 -1.13
N LEU A 172 -8.25 16.02 -0.67
CA LEU A 172 -7.12 15.56 -1.45
C LEU A 172 -6.17 14.80 -0.53
N MET A 173 -5.63 13.68 -1.03
CA MET A 173 -4.56 12.92 -0.37
C MET A 173 -3.27 13.01 -1.18
N LEU A 174 -2.17 13.41 -0.53
CA LEU A 174 -0.82 13.36 -1.13
C LEU A 174 0.03 12.40 -0.29
N THR A 175 0.62 11.40 -0.93
CA THR A 175 1.23 10.28 -0.20
C THR A 175 2.33 9.59 -1.00
N ASP A 176 3.23 8.89 -0.32
CA ASP A 176 4.12 7.86 -0.86
C ASP A 176 3.83 6.49 -0.24
N SER A 177 2.73 6.40 0.53
CA SER A 177 2.29 5.17 1.18
C SER A 177 1.40 4.34 0.27
N PHE A 178 1.68 3.04 0.18
CA PHE A 178 0.81 2.09 -0.51
C PHE A 178 -0.62 2.11 0.07
N HIS A 179 -0.75 2.01 1.39
CA HIS A 179 -2.07 2.04 2.03
C HIS A 179 -2.75 3.41 1.96
N GLY A 180 -1.98 4.51 1.94
CA GLY A 180 -2.53 5.84 1.64
C GLY A 180 -3.21 5.88 0.27
N SER A 181 -2.59 5.29 -0.75
CA SER A 181 -3.16 5.16 -2.09
C SER A 181 -4.38 4.21 -2.10
N VAL A 182 -4.26 3.04 -1.47
CA VAL A 182 -5.35 2.04 -1.40
C VAL A 182 -6.62 2.63 -0.78
N PHE A 183 -6.53 3.27 0.37
CA PHE A 183 -7.71 3.87 1.00
C PHE A 183 -8.24 5.07 0.23
N SER A 184 -7.39 5.85 -0.45
CA SER A 184 -7.85 6.90 -1.36
C SER A 184 -8.68 6.33 -2.51
N ILE A 185 -8.26 5.20 -3.10
CA ILE A 185 -9.02 4.48 -4.13
C ILE A 185 -10.34 3.96 -3.58
N LEU A 186 -10.32 3.29 -2.41
CA LEU A 186 -11.51 2.73 -1.79
C LEU A 186 -12.58 3.79 -1.49
N PHE A 187 -12.17 4.98 -1.03
CA PHE A 187 -13.06 6.10 -0.74
C PHE A 187 -13.27 7.05 -1.93
N GLY A 188 -12.79 6.70 -3.12
CA GLY A 188 -12.95 7.50 -4.33
C GLY A 188 -12.38 8.93 -4.21
N LYS A 189 -11.29 9.11 -3.45
CA LYS A 189 -10.69 10.44 -3.21
C LYS A 189 -9.73 10.84 -4.33
N PRO A 190 -9.65 12.13 -4.68
CA PRO A 190 -8.52 12.63 -5.42
C PRO A 190 -7.24 12.36 -4.63
N PHE A 191 -6.23 11.79 -5.28
CA PHE A 191 -4.93 11.58 -4.63
C PHE A 191 -3.78 11.69 -5.62
N ARG A 192 -2.57 11.90 -5.11
CA ARG A 192 -1.33 11.74 -5.85
C ARG A 192 -0.35 10.92 -5.05
N CYS A 193 0.19 9.90 -5.69
CA CYS A 193 1.22 9.03 -5.16
C CYS A 193 2.59 9.50 -5.64
N PHE A 194 3.42 9.95 -4.73
CA PHE A 194 4.78 10.43 -5.02
C PHE A 194 5.79 9.30 -4.85
N THR A 195 6.89 9.37 -5.59
CA THR A 195 8.07 8.55 -5.33
C THR A 195 8.70 8.99 -4.01
N ARG A 196 9.23 8.05 -3.21
CA ARG A 196 9.97 8.36 -1.99
C ARG A 196 11.23 9.18 -2.28
N GLU A 197 11.56 10.09 -1.37
CA GLU A 197 12.76 10.95 -1.43
C GLU A 197 13.89 10.43 -0.53
N ASP A 198 13.84 9.18 -0.10
CA ASP A 198 14.87 8.54 0.70
C ASP A 198 15.71 7.55 -0.15
N ASN A 199 16.82 7.08 0.44
CA ASN A 199 17.73 6.12 -0.20
C ASN A 199 17.22 4.67 -0.19
N TYR A 200 15.96 4.42 0.19
CA TYR A 200 15.39 3.09 0.09
C TYR A 200 15.18 2.73 -1.38
N LEU A 201 15.67 1.56 -1.76
CA LEU A 201 15.56 1.01 -3.09
C LEU A 201 14.12 1.05 -3.61
N ASP A 202 14.00 1.19 -4.91
CA ASP A 202 12.73 1.34 -5.61
C ASP A 202 11.72 0.25 -5.23
N MET A 203 10.76 0.62 -4.40
CA MET A 203 9.65 -0.23 -4.00
C MET A 203 8.42 0.03 -4.90
N GLY A 204 8.63 0.53 -6.11
CA GLY A 204 7.60 1.01 -7.05
C GLY A 204 6.70 -0.09 -7.60
N SER A 205 7.22 -1.31 -7.79
CA SER A 205 6.51 -2.39 -8.49
C SER A 205 5.11 -2.71 -7.96
N ARG A 206 4.87 -2.57 -6.65
CA ARG A 206 3.54 -2.77 -6.04
C ARG A 206 2.55 -1.66 -6.39
N PHE A 207 3.04 -0.42 -6.58
CA PHE A 207 2.21 0.68 -7.07
C PHE A 207 1.91 0.51 -8.54
N ASP A 208 2.90 0.06 -9.34
CA ASP A 208 2.72 -0.21 -10.77
C ASP A 208 1.63 -1.27 -10.95
N THR A 209 1.73 -2.39 -10.24
CA THR A 209 0.70 -3.45 -10.26
C THR A 209 -0.67 -2.89 -9.88
N LEU A 210 -0.77 -2.14 -8.78
CA LEU A 210 -2.04 -1.58 -8.29
C LEU A 210 -2.66 -0.61 -9.30
N PHE A 211 -1.89 0.37 -9.77
CA PHE A 211 -2.43 1.46 -10.58
C PHE A 211 -2.75 1.01 -12.01
N VAL A 212 -1.89 0.16 -12.60
CA VAL A 212 -2.12 -0.40 -13.94
C VAL A 212 -3.34 -1.34 -13.91
N SER A 213 -3.44 -2.22 -12.90
CA SER A 213 -4.59 -3.15 -12.83
C SER A 213 -5.93 -2.44 -12.69
N LEU A 214 -5.96 -1.28 -12.05
CA LEU A 214 -7.16 -0.46 -11.86
C LEU A 214 -7.38 0.56 -12.99
N GLY A 215 -6.41 0.74 -13.91
CA GLY A 215 -6.50 1.70 -15.01
C GLY A 215 -6.46 3.15 -14.56
N ILE A 216 -5.68 3.46 -13.52
CA ILE A 216 -5.58 4.81 -12.94
C ILE A 216 -4.16 5.40 -13.01
N ASP A 217 -3.20 4.67 -13.56
CA ASP A 217 -1.79 5.06 -13.57
C ASP A 217 -1.53 6.42 -14.28
N ASP A 218 -2.32 6.75 -15.27
CA ASP A 218 -2.18 7.98 -16.06
C ASP A 218 -2.33 9.27 -15.24
N TRP A 219 -3.03 9.24 -14.11
CA TRP A 219 -3.34 10.46 -13.37
C TRP A 219 -2.95 10.43 -11.88
N CYS A 220 -2.71 9.27 -11.30
CA CYS A 220 -2.47 9.16 -9.86
C CYS A 220 -1.00 9.39 -9.45
N ARG A 221 -0.06 9.44 -10.40
CA ARG A 221 1.36 9.72 -10.14
C ARG A 221 1.58 11.21 -9.83
N GLY A 222 2.16 11.50 -8.67
CA GLY A 222 2.38 12.85 -8.19
C GLY A 222 3.71 13.43 -8.66
N SER A 223 3.70 14.73 -9.00
CA SER A 223 4.87 15.53 -9.29
C SER A 223 4.73 16.93 -8.67
N VAL A 224 5.83 17.48 -8.16
CA VAL A 224 5.87 18.87 -7.68
C VAL A 224 5.77 19.91 -8.80
N GLN A 225 5.94 19.47 -10.06
CA GLN A 225 5.74 20.29 -11.25
C GLN A 225 4.30 20.20 -11.80
N GLU A 226 3.42 19.39 -11.18
CA GLU A 226 2.03 19.28 -11.60
C GLU A 226 1.30 20.62 -11.45
N ASP A 227 0.45 20.96 -12.43
CA ASP A 227 -0.39 22.14 -12.33
C ASP A 227 -1.40 21.96 -11.19
N PRO A 228 -1.36 22.86 -10.17
CA PRO A 228 -2.31 22.80 -9.05
C PRO A 228 -3.78 22.78 -9.47
N ASP A 229 -4.13 23.27 -10.67
CA ASP A 229 -5.52 23.27 -11.15
C ASP A 229 -6.01 21.87 -11.54
N HIS A 230 -5.10 20.95 -11.81
CA HIS A 230 -5.42 19.57 -12.13
C HIS A 230 -5.30 18.60 -10.94
N ILE A 231 -4.83 19.08 -9.78
CA ILE A 231 -4.52 18.21 -8.63
C ILE A 231 -5.72 17.42 -8.09
N PHE A 232 -6.93 17.91 -8.29
CA PHE A 232 -8.17 17.24 -7.88
C PHE A 232 -8.76 16.31 -8.94
N TYR A 233 -8.10 16.25 -10.12
CA TYR A 233 -8.58 15.34 -11.17
C TYR A 233 -8.47 13.89 -10.70
N LYS A 234 -9.54 13.14 -10.96
CA LYS A 234 -9.65 11.71 -10.73
C LYS A 234 -10.58 11.08 -11.77
N ASP A 235 -10.28 9.87 -12.17
CA ASP A 235 -11.18 9.05 -12.98
C ASP A 235 -11.25 7.64 -12.38
N TYR A 236 -12.37 7.33 -11.77
CA TYR A 236 -12.66 6.05 -11.15
C TYR A 236 -13.75 5.26 -11.89
N ALA A 237 -14.12 5.64 -13.10
CA ALA A 237 -15.26 5.05 -13.80
C ALA A 237 -15.15 3.52 -13.94
N SER A 238 -13.96 2.99 -14.22
CA SER A 238 -13.71 1.55 -14.36
C SER A 238 -13.46 0.81 -13.04
N VAL A 239 -13.00 1.53 -12.02
CA VAL A 239 -12.46 0.94 -10.77
C VAL A 239 -13.45 0.05 -10.03
N PRO A 240 -14.74 0.42 -9.82
CA PRO A 240 -15.67 -0.44 -9.08
C PRO A 240 -15.85 -1.83 -9.71
N ALA A 241 -15.95 -1.89 -11.05
CA ALA A 241 -16.12 -3.15 -11.76
C ALA A 241 -14.87 -4.03 -11.70
N VAL A 242 -13.69 -3.40 -11.79
CA VAL A 242 -12.41 -4.10 -11.66
C VAL A 242 -12.26 -4.63 -10.24
N LEU A 243 -12.49 -3.80 -9.21
CA LEU A 243 -12.40 -4.22 -7.81
C LEU A 243 -13.32 -5.39 -7.49
N GLU A 244 -14.54 -5.39 -7.98
CA GLU A 244 -15.48 -6.49 -7.73
C GLU A 244 -14.97 -7.82 -8.32
N ARG A 245 -14.49 -7.79 -9.56
CA ARG A 245 -13.89 -8.95 -10.21
C ARG A 245 -12.66 -9.47 -9.44
N GLU A 246 -11.76 -8.57 -9.06
CA GLU A 246 -10.53 -8.94 -8.37
C GLU A 246 -10.79 -9.42 -6.93
N ARG A 247 -11.80 -8.88 -6.25
CA ARG A 247 -12.28 -9.40 -4.95
C ARG A 247 -12.76 -10.83 -5.06
N GLN A 248 -13.59 -11.11 -6.05
CA GLN A 248 -14.08 -12.48 -6.27
C GLN A 248 -12.92 -13.45 -6.54
N PHE A 249 -11.99 -13.06 -7.41
CA PHE A 249 -10.80 -13.87 -7.69
C PHE A 249 -9.95 -14.12 -6.43
N ALA A 250 -9.74 -13.10 -5.61
CA ALA A 250 -8.98 -13.21 -4.36
C ALA A 250 -9.68 -14.09 -3.31
N LEU A 251 -11.01 -13.99 -3.20
CA LEU A 251 -11.81 -14.83 -2.31
C LEU A 251 -11.82 -16.29 -2.76
N ASP A 252 -11.90 -16.55 -4.06
CA ASP A 252 -11.83 -17.89 -4.61
C ASP A 252 -10.45 -18.53 -4.37
N TYR A 253 -9.38 -17.74 -4.51
CA TYR A 253 -8.04 -18.18 -4.12
C TYR A 253 -8.00 -18.59 -2.64
N LEU A 254 -8.52 -17.76 -1.72
CA LEU A 254 -8.54 -18.05 -0.29
C LEU A 254 -9.36 -19.30 0.03
N LYS A 255 -10.55 -19.44 -0.53
CA LYS A 255 -11.41 -20.65 -0.36
C LYS A 255 -10.64 -21.89 -0.77
N ASN A 256 -10.04 -21.89 -1.96
CA ASN A 256 -9.29 -23.03 -2.48
C ASN A 256 -8.05 -23.35 -1.62
N ALA A 257 -7.26 -22.34 -1.24
CA ALA A 257 -6.05 -22.52 -0.44
C ALA A 257 -6.36 -23.04 0.97
N LEU A 258 -7.49 -22.61 1.55
CA LEU A 258 -7.98 -23.04 2.86
C LEU A 258 -8.81 -24.31 2.83
N GLU A 259 -9.11 -24.86 1.63
CA GLU A 259 -9.97 -26.06 1.45
C GLU A 259 -11.36 -25.87 2.09
N ILE A 260 -11.91 -24.65 1.97
CA ILE A 260 -13.28 -24.36 2.41
C ILE A 260 -14.23 -24.82 1.29
N HIS A 261 -14.94 -25.88 1.56
CA HIS A 261 -15.99 -26.39 0.68
C HIS A 261 -17.35 -25.92 1.24
N GLU A 262 -18.16 -25.32 0.36
CA GLU A 262 -19.55 -24.95 0.68
C GLU A 262 -20.46 -26.19 0.59
#